data_a810d72089d7f5dec9267e6e62a45f5e
#
_entry.id   a810d72089d7f5dec9267e6e62a45f5e
#
_cell.length_a   1.000
_cell.length_b   1.000
_cell.length_c   1.000
_cell.angle_alpha   90.00
_cell.angle_beta   90.00
_cell.angle_gamma   90.00
#
_symmetry.space_group_name_H-M   'P 1'
#
loop_
_entity.id
_entity.type
_entity.pdbx_description
1 polymer ?
#
loop_
_entity_poly.entity_id
_entity_poly.type
_entity_poly.pdbx_seq_one_letter_code
_entity_poly.pdbx_strand_id
1 'polypeptide(L)'
;VLFRRQRQMCIRDRMYIDNFCQRGARDTWRDQSKVPLINGAIDAIMAYKLLQSHPRSNGKFGTTGHSRGGNNSLYLADVKFTSVFLKGTRGFDAILPEAAECRLAGFFDKPELTSNTKLLYIHGAADDYTLPKPCEDYVKKIKSKPEQVEIDLKDGWYHGFHYGQKPKKYQAMTVSKCPAFFVDNEGYVVGDEWPNLVLKKYKLYSSIDDFYETAQVDPKKSWKNSFKILKKEKCLDRGVMIGGDHMDEYMPQFINFFKENLL
;
A
#
# COMPACT_ATOMS: atom_id res chain seq x y z
N VAL A 1 12.57 -6.45 22.44
CA VAL A 1 11.93 -7.27 21.37
C VAL A 1 12.41 -6.86 19.99
N LEU A 2 12.57 -5.57 19.71
CA LEU A 2 13.08 -5.05 18.42
C LEU A 2 14.51 -5.55 18.10
N PHE A 3 15.42 -5.61 19.10
CA PHE A 3 16.80 -6.04 18.88
C PHE A 3 16.97 -7.55 18.60
N ARG A 4 16.09 -8.43 19.06
CA ARG A 4 16.16 -9.86 18.75
C ARG A 4 15.78 -10.16 17.31
N ARG A 5 14.79 -9.47 16.75
CA ARG A 5 14.40 -9.63 15.33
C ARG A 5 15.45 -9.08 14.35
N GLN A 6 16.21 -8.08 14.75
CA GLN A 6 17.36 -7.59 13.96
C GLN A 6 18.50 -8.62 13.82
N ARG A 7 18.75 -9.45 14.85
CA ARG A 7 19.85 -10.43 14.82
C ARG A 7 19.61 -11.64 13.94
N GLN A 8 18.34 -12.04 13.72
CA GLN A 8 18.02 -13.24 12.91
C GLN A 8 18.04 -12.98 11.40
N MET A 9 18.08 -11.72 10.96
CA MET A 9 18.12 -11.35 9.54
C MET A 9 19.40 -10.56 9.20
N CYS A 10 20.57 -11.03 9.64
CA CYS A 10 21.89 -10.37 9.51
C CYS A 10 22.43 -10.26 8.07
N ILE A 11 21.60 -10.21 7.05
CA ILE A 11 22.07 -10.18 5.67
C ILE A 11 22.04 -8.77 5.07
N ARG A 12 21.19 -7.82 5.61
CA ARG A 12 21.03 -6.48 5.08
C ARG A 12 20.63 -5.46 6.16
N ASP A 13 21.07 -4.23 5.95
CA ASP A 13 20.60 -3.09 6.73
C ASP A 13 19.15 -2.80 6.40
N ARG A 14 18.38 -2.35 7.40
CA ARG A 14 16.96 -2.03 7.26
C ARG A 14 16.65 -0.70 7.91
N MET A 15 15.76 0.06 7.28
CA MET A 15 15.19 1.27 7.81
C MET A 15 13.69 1.07 8.05
N TYR A 16 13.23 1.34 9.27
CA TYR A 16 11.81 1.41 9.60
C TYR A 16 11.36 2.85 9.54
N ILE A 17 10.25 3.10 8.86
CA ILE A 17 9.71 4.45 8.65
C ILE A 17 8.45 4.61 9.49
N ASP A 18 8.43 5.62 10.36
CA ASP A 18 7.23 6.02 11.08
C ASP A 18 6.42 7.02 10.25
N ASN A 19 5.31 6.53 9.69
CA ASN A 19 4.42 7.33 8.86
C ASN A 19 3.38 8.14 9.66
N PHE A 20 3.30 7.98 10.97
CA PHE A 20 2.19 8.48 11.78
C PHE A 20 2.57 9.56 12.78
N CYS A 21 3.64 9.36 13.53
CA CYS A 21 3.99 10.18 14.69
C CYS A 21 4.11 11.67 14.34
N GLN A 22 4.85 11.99 13.28
CA GLN A 22 5.03 13.36 12.79
C GLN A 22 3.75 14.01 12.25
N ARG A 23 2.72 13.21 11.98
CA ARG A 23 1.40 13.67 11.52
C ARG A 23 0.36 13.72 12.65
N GLY A 24 0.80 13.56 13.92
CA GLY A 24 -0.06 13.57 15.08
C GLY A 24 -1.02 12.38 15.16
N ALA A 25 -0.68 11.27 14.53
CA ALA A 25 -1.47 10.03 14.59
C ALA A 25 -0.64 8.91 15.23
N ARG A 26 -1.28 8.10 16.09
CA ARG A 26 -0.67 6.88 16.66
C ARG A 26 -1.03 5.64 15.85
N ASP A 27 -2.23 5.63 15.29
CA ASP A 27 -2.79 4.56 14.49
C ASP A 27 -3.88 5.08 13.54
N THR A 28 -4.24 4.25 12.57
CA THR A 28 -5.34 4.54 11.62
C THR A 28 -6.37 3.42 11.53
N TRP A 29 -6.21 2.31 12.25
CA TRP A 29 -7.08 1.13 12.10
C TRP A 29 -8.53 1.37 12.53
N ARG A 30 -8.77 2.31 13.47
CA ARG A 30 -10.11 2.73 13.87
C ARG A 30 -10.69 3.84 13.02
N ASP A 31 -9.82 4.62 12.38
CA ASP A 31 -10.20 5.76 11.55
C ASP A 31 -9.15 5.99 10.46
N GLN A 32 -9.39 5.42 9.30
CA GLN A 32 -8.50 5.48 8.14
C GLN A 32 -8.38 6.91 7.57
N SER A 33 -9.30 7.84 7.93
CA SER A 33 -9.28 9.22 7.43
C SER A 33 -8.17 10.10 8.02
N LYS A 34 -7.49 9.65 9.07
CA LYS A 34 -6.47 10.45 9.80
C LYS A 34 -5.25 10.79 8.95
N VAL A 35 -4.80 9.85 8.12
CA VAL A 35 -3.59 10.00 7.28
C VAL A 35 -3.88 9.46 5.89
N PRO A 36 -3.68 10.23 4.82
CA PRO A 36 -3.78 9.73 3.44
C PRO A 36 -2.83 8.54 3.21
N LEU A 37 -3.27 7.56 2.39
CA LEU A 37 -2.48 6.35 2.11
C LEU A 37 -1.14 6.70 1.46
N ILE A 38 -1.14 7.59 0.47
CA ILE A 38 0.03 8.00 -0.31
C ILE A 38 1.20 8.54 0.54
N ASN A 39 0.91 9.09 1.72
CA ASN A 39 1.95 9.72 2.56
C ASN A 39 3.08 8.75 2.92
N GLY A 40 2.76 7.48 3.16
CA GLY A 40 3.78 6.49 3.49
C GLY A 40 4.68 6.13 2.31
N ALA A 41 4.16 6.19 1.08
CA ALA A 41 4.96 6.01 -0.12
C ALA A 41 5.93 7.19 -0.32
N ILE A 42 5.49 8.43 -0.06
CA ILE A 42 6.37 9.61 -0.10
C ILE A 42 7.47 9.51 0.98
N ASP A 43 7.13 9.08 2.20
CA ASP A 43 8.12 8.87 3.25
C ASP A 43 9.17 7.82 2.84
N ALA A 44 8.75 6.73 2.16
CA ALA A 44 9.66 5.72 1.63
C ALA A 44 10.55 6.25 0.49
N ILE A 45 10.06 7.14 -0.36
CA ILE A 45 10.86 7.86 -1.35
C ILE A 45 11.96 8.69 -0.67
N MET A 46 11.62 9.40 0.40
CA MET A 46 12.61 10.20 1.13
C MET A 46 13.67 9.32 1.82
N ALA A 47 13.23 8.19 2.39
CA ALA A 47 14.14 7.17 2.94
C ALA A 47 15.07 6.58 1.87
N TYR A 48 14.55 6.27 0.69
CA TYR A 48 15.34 5.80 -0.44
C TYR A 48 16.47 6.80 -0.79
N LYS A 49 16.12 8.10 -0.95
CA LYS A 49 17.10 9.16 -1.27
C LYS A 49 18.20 9.27 -0.20
N LEU A 50 17.82 9.17 1.07
CA LEU A 50 18.79 9.17 2.17
C LEU A 50 19.71 7.94 2.11
N LEU A 51 19.15 6.75 1.91
CA LEU A 51 19.91 5.51 1.87
C LEU A 51 20.78 5.38 0.61
N GLN A 52 20.38 5.97 -0.51
CA GLN A 52 21.13 5.96 -1.76
C GLN A 52 22.52 6.59 -1.59
N SER A 53 22.64 7.64 -0.77
CA SER A 53 23.91 8.32 -0.48
C SER A 53 24.71 7.68 0.66
N HIS A 54 24.17 6.64 1.31
CA HIS A 54 24.84 6.03 2.44
C HIS A 54 26.07 5.20 2.01
N PRO A 55 27.25 5.35 2.65
CA PRO A 55 28.50 4.71 2.21
C PRO A 55 28.49 3.17 2.22
N ARG A 56 27.57 2.54 2.97
CA ARG A 56 27.37 1.08 2.98
C ARG A 56 26.32 0.60 1.99
N SER A 57 25.72 1.49 1.20
CA SER A 57 24.76 1.09 0.19
C SER A 57 25.46 0.39 -0.98
N ASN A 58 24.90 -0.73 -1.42
CA ASN A 58 25.32 -1.40 -2.65
C ASN A 58 24.52 -0.95 -3.88
N GLY A 59 23.67 0.08 -3.74
CA GLY A 59 22.83 0.63 -4.80
C GLY A 59 21.57 -0.17 -5.12
N LYS A 60 21.32 -1.31 -4.44
CA LYS A 60 20.09 -2.08 -4.58
C LYS A 60 19.18 -1.85 -3.37
N PHE A 61 17.90 -1.62 -3.63
CA PHE A 61 16.90 -1.29 -2.61
C PHE A 61 15.68 -2.16 -2.71
N GLY A 62 15.21 -2.64 -1.56
CA GLY A 62 13.93 -3.31 -1.44
C GLY A 62 12.97 -2.52 -0.57
N THR A 63 11.68 -2.77 -0.75
CA THR A 63 10.63 -2.26 0.13
C THR A 63 9.62 -3.34 0.45
N THR A 64 9.10 -3.30 1.66
CA THR A 64 8.03 -4.19 2.12
C THR A 64 7.13 -3.46 3.07
N GLY A 65 5.94 -3.96 3.24
CA GLY A 65 5.02 -3.49 4.25
C GLY A 65 3.70 -4.24 4.23
N HIS A 66 3.10 -4.31 5.41
CA HIS A 66 1.83 -4.99 5.62
C HIS A 66 0.67 -4.00 5.62
N SER A 67 -0.48 -4.38 5.06
CA SER A 67 -1.70 -3.58 5.08
C SER A 67 -1.49 -2.22 4.39
N ARG A 68 -1.60 -1.12 5.10
CA ARG A 68 -1.24 0.22 4.63
C ARG A 68 0.22 0.30 4.13
N GLY A 69 1.14 -0.45 4.75
CA GLY A 69 2.52 -0.61 4.26
C GLY A 69 2.57 -1.35 2.92
N GLY A 70 1.70 -2.32 2.71
CA GLY A 70 1.51 -2.99 1.42
C GLY A 70 1.06 -2.03 0.31
N ASN A 71 0.13 -1.11 0.63
CA ASN A 71 -0.25 -0.03 -0.28
C ASN A 71 0.96 0.85 -0.65
N ASN A 72 1.76 1.24 0.35
CA ASN A 72 2.95 2.05 0.11
C ASN A 72 3.92 1.33 -0.85
N SER A 73 4.13 0.03 -0.64
CA SER A 73 4.99 -0.78 -1.51
C SER A 73 4.43 -0.91 -2.93
N LEU A 74 3.10 -1.03 -3.11
CA LEU A 74 2.49 -1.06 -4.43
C LEU A 74 2.59 0.28 -5.18
N TYR A 75 2.50 1.44 -4.51
CA TYR A 75 2.81 2.73 -5.15
C TYR A 75 4.25 2.76 -5.66
N LEU A 76 5.20 2.23 -4.87
CA LEU A 76 6.62 2.21 -5.22
C LEU A 76 6.96 1.18 -6.31
N ALA A 77 6.05 0.25 -6.60
CA ALA A 77 6.17 -0.66 -7.72
C ALA A 77 5.91 0.03 -9.07
N ASP A 78 5.04 1.04 -9.10
CA ASP A 78 4.64 1.68 -10.34
C ASP A 78 5.68 2.71 -10.80
N VAL A 79 6.20 2.52 -12.04
CA VAL A 79 7.18 3.41 -12.65
C VAL A 79 6.63 4.83 -12.82
N LYS A 80 5.33 4.99 -13.03
CA LYS A 80 4.70 6.31 -13.19
C LYS A 80 4.79 7.11 -11.91
N PHE A 81 4.55 6.46 -10.76
CA PHE A 81 4.71 7.10 -9.46
C PHE A 81 6.18 7.38 -9.16
N THR A 82 7.05 6.38 -9.31
CA THR A 82 8.46 6.50 -8.95
C THR A 82 9.22 7.45 -9.85
N SER A 83 8.89 7.54 -11.15
CA SER A 83 9.56 8.46 -12.09
C SER A 83 9.40 9.93 -11.75
N VAL A 84 8.34 10.32 -11.05
CA VAL A 84 8.14 11.69 -10.57
C VAL A 84 9.16 12.08 -9.52
N PHE A 85 9.48 11.16 -8.61
CA PHE A 85 10.30 11.44 -7.42
C PHE A 85 11.72 10.90 -7.49
N LEU A 86 11.95 9.83 -8.27
CA LEU A 86 13.20 9.09 -8.37
C LEU A 86 13.81 9.14 -9.78
N LYS A 87 13.51 10.20 -10.54
CA LYS A 87 14.04 10.40 -11.90
C LYS A 87 15.57 10.26 -11.92
N GLY A 88 16.07 9.44 -12.84
CA GLY A 88 17.51 9.18 -13.00
C GLY A 88 18.07 8.18 -11.99
N THR A 89 17.26 7.58 -11.13
CA THR A 89 17.68 6.50 -10.24
C THR A 89 17.21 5.14 -10.76
N ARG A 90 17.75 4.06 -10.17
CA ARG A 90 17.34 2.69 -10.45
C ARG A 90 15.94 2.37 -9.90
N GLY A 91 15.48 3.07 -8.86
CA GLY A 91 14.28 2.74 -8.11
C GLY A 91 14.48 1.51 -7.20
N PHE A 92 13.38 0.81 -6.91
CA PHE A 92 13.41 -0.37 -6.04
C PHE A 92 13.60 -1.65 -6.85
N ASP A 93 14.52 -2.52 -6.43
CA ASP A 93 14.83 -3.78 -7.08
C ASP A 93 13.92 -4.92 -6.62
N ALA A 94 13.49 -4.91 -5.36
CA ALA A 94 12.65 -5.93 -4.75
C ALA A 94 11.50 -5.30 -3.96
N ILE A 95 10.27 -5.65 -4.31
CA ILE A 95 9.06 -5.09 -3.68
C ILE A 95 8.19 -6.24 -3.19
N LEU A 96 7.91 -6.26 -1.86
CA LEU A 96 7.07 -7.28 -1.25
C LEU A 96 5.90 -6.60 -0.50
N PRO A 97 4.78 -6.32 -1.20
CA PRO A 97 3.57 -5.82 -0.56
C PRO A 97 2.79 -6.96 0.08
N GLU A 98 2.31 -6.74 1.30
CA GLU A 98 1.56 -7.72 2.06
C GLU A 98 0.17 -7.21 2.41
N ALA A 99 -0.86 -8.01 2.17
CA ALA A 99 -2.25 -7.74 2.57
C ALA A 99 -2.69 -6.29 2.31
N ALA A 100 -2.38 -5.75 1.12
CA ALA A 100 -2.72 -4.38 0.72
C ALA A 100 -4.23 -4.19 0.51
N GLU A 101 -4.69 -2.94 0.54
CA GLU A 101 -6.04 -2.55 0.13
C GLU A 101 -5.99 -1.87 -1.24
N CYS A 102 -6.62 -2.45 -2.26
CA CYS A 102 -6.47 -1.99 -3.64
C CYS A 102 -7.71 -1.32 -4.24
N ARG A 103 -8.77 -1.08 -3.48
CA ARG A 103 -9.97 -0.41 -4.00
C ARG A 103 -9.90 1.11 -3.88
N LEU A 104 -9.43 1.62 -2.76
CA LEU A 104 -9.43 3.06 -2.42
C LEU A 104 -8.05 3.69 -2.39
N ALA A 105 -7.03 2.96 -2.77
CA ALA A 105 -5.66 3.47 -2.71
C ALA A 105 -5.39 4.63 -3.70
N GLY A 106 -6.15 4.75 -4.78
CA GLY A 106 -5.88 5.72 -5.83
C GLY A 106 -4.68 5.33 -6.67
N PHE A 107 -4.51 4.04 -6.90
CA PHE A 107 -3.49 3.52 -7.81
C PHE A 107 -3.80 3.89 -9.25
N PHE A 108 -2.78 3.88 -10.09
CA PHE A 108 -2.98 4.01 -11.53
C PHE A 108 -3.80 2.82 -12.07
N ASP A 109 -4.74 3.09 -12.97
CA ASP A 109 -5.59 2.08 -13.61
C ASP A 109 -4.80 1.14 -14.54
N LYS A 110 -3.66 1.63 -15.07
CA LYS A 110 -2.72 0.90 -15.95
C LYS A 110 -1.33 0.92 -15.33
N PRO A 111 -1.08 0.16 -14.25
CA PRO A 111 0.22 0.15 -13.59
C PRO A 111 1.30 -0.46 -14.45
N GLU A 112 2.53 0.01 -14.29
CA GLU A 112 3.69 -0.50 -15.02
C GLU A 112 4.90 -0.65 -14.09
N LEU A 113 5.55 -1.81 -14.14
CA LEU A 113 6.73 -2.11 -13.35
C LEU A 113 8.02 -1.69 -14.07
N THR A 114 9.02 -1.21 -13.34
CA THR A 114 10.32 -0.96 -13.94
C THR A 114 11.00 -2.27 -14.37
N SER A 115 11.88 -2.21 -15.36
CA SER A 115 12.50 -3.41 -15.94
C SER A 115 13.38 -4.22 -14.98
N ASN A 116 13.83 -3.62 -13.88
CA ASN A 116 14.69 -4.26 -12.88
C ASN A 116 13.97 -4.69 -11.60
N THR A 117 12.71 -4.29 -11.44
CA THR A 117 11.95 -4.57 -10.21
C THR A 117 11.40 -6.00 -10.23
N LYS A 118 11.55 -6.71 -9.11
CA LYS A 118 10.84 -7.94 -8.81
C LYS A 118 9.77 -7.64 -7.75
N LEU A 119 8.58 -8.18 -7.95
CA LEU A 119 7.44 -8.01 -7.05
C LEU A 119 6.92 -9.39 -6.62
N LEU A 120 6.90 -9.63 -5.31
CA LEU A 120 6.21 -10.76 -4.69
C LEU A 120 5.05 -10.23 -3.86
N TYR A 121 3.83 -10.45 -4.32
CA TYR A 121 2.63 -10.06 -3.59
C TYR A 121 2.13 -11.21 -2.73
N ILE A 122 2.05 -11.01 -1.40
CA ILE A 122 1.55 -12.03 -0.45
C ILE A 122 0.27 -11.54 0.20
N HIS A 123 -0.76 -12.39 0.20
CA HIS A 123 -2.05 -12.07 0.82
C HIS A 123 -2.72 -13.31 1.41
N GLY A 124 -3.37 -13.16 2.54
CA GLY A 124 -4.19 -14.22 3.11
C GLY A 124 -5.54 -14.34 2.37
N ALA A 125 -5.86 -15.54 1.90
CA ALA A 125 -7.13 -15.78 1.19
C ALA A 125 -8.37 -15.61 2.09
N ALA A 126 -8.20 -15.72 3.42
CA ALA A 126 -9.26 -15.48 4.41
C ALA A 126 -9.30 -14.05 4.95
N ASP A 127 -8.51 -13.12 4.40
CA ASP A 127 -8.47 -11.73 4.84
C ASP A 127 -9.80 -11.00 4.50
N ASP A 128 -10.54 -10.64 5.54
CA ASP A 128 -11.80 -9.89 5.46
C ASP A 128 -11.63 -8.39 5.80
N TYR A 129 -10.41 -7.97 6.15
CA TYR A 129 -10.08 -6.58 6.40
C TYR A 129 -9.69 -5.84 5.11
N THR A 130 -8.77 -6.42 4.37
CA THR A 130 -8.39 -6.02 3.01
C THR A 130 -8.63 -7.22 2.11
N LEU A 131 -9.68 -7.18 1.29
CA LEU A 131 -10.03 -8.33 0.46
C LEU A 131 -8.90 -8.67 -0.52
N PRO A 132 -8.52 -9.96 -0.68
CA PRO A 132 -7.41 -10.34 -1.56
C PRO A 132 -7.74 -10.10 -3.04
N LYS A 133 -8.97 -10.36 -3.48
CA LYS A 133 -9.36 -10.31 -4.90
C LYS A 133 -9.11 -8.96 -5.58
N PRO A 134 -9.44 -7.79 -5.00
CA PRO A 134 -9.13 -6.51 -5.64
C PRO A 134 -7.64 -6.28 -5.88
N CYS A 135 -6.79 -6.72 -4.96
CA CYS A 135 -5.35 -6.59 -5.11
C CYS A 135 -4.77 -7.63 -6.07
N GLU A 136 -5.26 -8.86 -6.06
CA GLU A 136 -4.92 -9.87 -7.04
C GLU A 136 -5.19 -9.35 -8.47
N ASP A 137 -6.39 -8.77 -8.69
CA ASP A 137 -6.76 -8.21 -9.98
C ASP A 137 -5.90 -7.01 -10.36
N TYR A 138 -5.55 -6.17 -9.39
CA TYR A 138 -4.66 -5.03 -9.61
C TYR A 138 -3.25 -5.48 -10.00
N VAL A 139 -2.67 -6.42 -9.24
CA VAL A 139 -1.31 -6.92 -9.49
C VAL A 139 -1.21 -7.64 -10.84
N LYS A 140 -2.25 -8.39 -11.23
CA LYS A 140 -2.34 -9.02 -12.55
C LYS A 140 -2.40 -8.02 -13.72
N LYS A 141 -2.83 -6.79 -13.49
CA LYS A 141 -2.84 -5.72 -14.51
C LYS A 141 -1.50 -5.03 -14.68
N ILE A 142 -0.54 -5.24 -13.77
CA ILE A 142 0.75 -4.57 -13.84
C ILE A 142 1.46 -5.00 -15.12
N LYS A 143 1.73 -4.04 -16.00
CA LYS A 143 2.54 -4.28 -17.20
C LYS A 143 3.97 -4.59 -16.79
N SER A 144 4.39 -5.82 -17.01
CA SER A 144 5.67 -6.38 -16.59
C SER A 144 6.06 -7.55 -17.46
N LYS A 145 7.29 -8.03 -17.31
CA LYS A 145 7.69 -9.35 -17.83
C LYS A 145 7.14 -10.45 -16.93
N PRO A 146 6.84 -11.64 -17.45
CA PRO A 146 6.26 -12.74 -16.67
C PRO A 146 7.05 -13.10 -15.40
N GLU A 147 8.38 -13.03 -15.48
CA GLU A 147 9.29 -13.38 -14.38
C GLU A 147 9.44 -12.26 -13.31
N GLN A 148 8.79 -11.12 -13.48
CA GLN A 148 8.93 -10.00 -12.54
C GLN A 148 7.90 -10.02 -11.42
N VAL A 149 6.74 -10.63 -11.63
CA VAL A 149 5.61 -10.56 -10.71
C VAL A 149 5.20 -11.96 -10.28
N GLU A 150 5.16 -12.18 -8.99
CA GLU A 150 4.64 -13.38 -8.34
C GLU A 150 3.50 -13.00 -7.39
N ILE A 151 2.43 -13.79 -7.40
CA ILE A 151 1.26 -13.63 -6.51
C ILE A 151 1.13 -14.90 -5.69
N ASP A 152 1.18 -14.77 -4.38
CA ASP A 152 1.03 -15.86 -3.43
C ASP A 152 -0.16 -15.60 -2.50
N LEU A 153 -1.28 -16.26 -2.79
CA LEU A 153 -2.49 -16.22 -1.97
C LEU A 153 -2.50 -17.42 -1.03
N LYS A 154 -2.38 -17.17 0.26
CA LYS A 154 -2.26 -18.19 1.31
C LYS A 154 -3.62 -18.59 1.88
N ASP A 155 -4.01 -19.84 1.68
CA ASP A 155 -5.26 -20.39 2.19
C ASP A 155 -5.32 -20.34 3.73
N GLY A 156 -6.46 -19.90 4.24
CA GLY A 156 -6.72 -19.81 5.69
C GLY A 156 -6.00 -18.67 6.42
N TRP A 157 -5.14 -17.89 5.76
CA TRP A 157 -4.49 -16.76 6.38
C TRP A 157 -5.42 -15.54 6.44
N TYR A 158 -5.49 -14.92 7.64
CA TYR A 158 -6.20 -13.67 7.88
C TYR A 158 -5.27 -12.46 7.82
N HIS A 159 -5.84 -11.26 7.91
CA HIS A 159 -5.05 -10.03 8.06
C HIS A 159 -4.10 -10.11 9.25
N GLY A 160 -2.83 -9.75 9.07
CA GLY A 160 -1.82 -9.87 10.14
C GLY A 160 -1.38 -11.31 10.40
N PHE A 161 -1.33 -12.13 9.38
CA PHE A 161 -0.97 -13.56 9.42
C PHE A 161 0.37 -13.88 10.13
N HIS A 162 1.25 -12.89 10.24
CA HIS A 162 2.58 -13.01 10.88
C HIS A 162 2.65 -12.35 12.28
N TYR A 163 1.50 -12.03 12.92
CA TYR A 163 1.50 -11.35 14.23
C TYR A 163 1.82 -12.26 15.40
N GLY A 164 1.93 -13.58 15.20
CA GLY A 164 2.22 -14.55 16.26
C GLY A 164 1.07 -14.66 17.27
N GLN A 165 -0.16 -14.53 16.83
CA GLN A 165 -1.36 -14.67 17.67
C GLN A 165 -2.52 -15.26 16.86
N LYS A 166 -3.38 -16.03 17.52
CA LYS A 166 -4.59 -16.56 16.89
C LYS A 166 -5.47 -15.41 16.35
N PRO A 167 -6.13 -15.60 15.21
CA PRO A 167 -7.06 -14.62 14.66
C PRO A 167 -8.16 -14.27 15.67
N LYS A 168 -8.43 -12.98 15.83
CA LYS A 168 -9.47 -12.44 16.69
C LYS A 168 -10.26 -11.37 15.95
N LYS A 169 -11.52 -11.17 16.35
CA LYS A 169 -12.37 -10.12 15.81
C LYS A 169 -12.00 -8.76 16.40
N TYR A 170 -11.71 -7.79 15.51
CA TYR A 170 -11.39 -6.41 15.86
C TYR A 170 -12.41 -5.44 15.28
N GLN A 171 -12.69 -4.35 16.02
CA GLN A 171 -13.54 -3.25 15.54
C GLN A 171 -12.74 -2.28 14.62
N ALA A 172 -11.92 -2.82 13.76
CA ALA A 172 -11.19 -2.05 12.76
C ALA A 172 -12.11 -1.63 11.62
N MET A 173 -11.87 -0.44 11.06
CA MET A 173 -12.63 0.11 9.95
C MET A 173 -12.10 -0.45 8.63
N THR A 174 -12.92 -1.20 7.92
CA THR A 174 -12.62 -1.63 6.55
C THR A 174 -13.37 -0.81 5.52
N VAL A 175 -12.77 -0.69 4.34
CA VAL A 175 -13.30 -0.02 3.15
C VAL A 175 -13.59 -1.01 2.01
N SER A 176 -13.52 -2.29 2.29
CA SER A 176 -13.57 -3.37 1.29
C SER A 176 -14.86 -3.41 0.46
N LYS A 177 -15.94 -2.80 0.94
CA LYS A 177 -17.23 -2.69 0.22
C LYS A 177 -17.43 -1.34 -0.47
N CYS A 178 -16.47 -0.43 -0.34
CA CYS A 178 -16.60 0.91 -0.88
C CYS A 178 -16.30 0.98 -2.38
N PRO A 179 -16.76 2.05 -3.07
CA PRO A 179 -16.45 2.29 -4.47
C PRO A 179 -14.95 2.26 -4.74
N ALA A 180 -14.55 1.67 -5.86
CA ALA A 180 -13.15 1.66 -6.26
C ALA A 180 -12.70 3.06 -6.69
N PHE A 181 -11.45 3.41 -6.39
CA PHE A 181 -10.85 4.68 -6.74
C PHE A 181 -9.51 4.45 -7.42
N PHE A 182 -9.47 4.66 -8.73
CA PHE A 182 -8.27 4.59 -9.56
C PHE A 182 -8.07 5.91 -10.29
N VAL A 183 -6.83 6.18 -10.68
CA VAL A 183 -6.50 7.36 -11.47
C VAL A 183 -5.82 6.95 -12.79
N ASP A 184 -5.96 7.79 -13.80
CA ASP A 184 -5.24 7.64 -15.07
C ASP A 184 -3.79 8.15 -14.96
N ASN A 185 -3.09 8.20 -16.10
CA ASN A 185 -1.69 8.62 -16.14
C ASN A 185 -1.48 10.09 -15.75
N GLU A 186 -2.48 10.92 -15.92
CA GLU A 186 -2.51 12.34 -15.61
C GLU A 186 -2.95 12.60 -14.17
N GLY A 187 -3.41 11.56 -13.45
CA GLY A 187 -3.91 11.65 -12.06
C GLY A 187 -5.40 11.94 -11.96
N TYR A 188 -6.15 11.90 -13.06
CA TYR A 188 -7.59 12.08 -13.05
C TYR A 188 -8.31 10.76 -12.70
N VAL A 189 -9.43 10.88 -12.00
CA VAL A 189 -10.23 9.72 -11.58
C VAL A 189 -10.79 8.99 -12.79
N VAL A 190 -10.59 7.68 -12.82
CA VAL A 190 -11.11 6.82 -13.87
C VAL A 190 -12.58 6.48 -13.61
N GLY A 191 -13.41 6.66 -14.63
CA GLY A 191 -14.85 6.37 -14.60
C GLY A 191 -15.68 7.45 -13.92
N ASP A 192 -16.99 7.23 -13.93
CA ASP A 192 -17.99 8.24 -13.51
C ASP A 192 -18.45 8.08 -12.05
N GLU A 193 -18.08 7.01 -11.38
CA GLU A 193 -18.61 6.71 -10.05
C GLU A 193 -18.27 7.80 -9.03
N TRP A 194 -17.00 8.14 -8.88
CA TRP A 194 -16.57 9.18 -7.97
C TRP A 194 -17.01 10.59 -8.38
N PRO A 195 -16.90 11.03 -9.66
CA PRO A 195 -17.48 12.29 -10.11
C PRO A 195 -18.96 12.39 -9.80
N ASN A 196 -19.74 11.35 -10.02
CA ASN A 196 -21.17 11.32 -9.68
C ASN A 196 -21.42 11.47 -8.17
N LEU A 197 -20.62 10.80 -7.33
CA LEU A 197 -20.74 10.92 -5.87
C LEU A 197 -20.40 12.35 -5.40
N VAL A 198 -19.27 12.89 -5.83
CA VAL A 198 -18.77 14.17 -5.31
C VAL A 198 -19.53 15.38 -5.84
N LEU A 199 -20.00 15.36 -7.09
CA LEU A 199 -20.64 16.49 -7.75
C LEU A 199 -22.16 16.39 -7.71
N LYS A 200 -22.76 15.26 -8.13
CA LYS A 200 -24.21 15.14 -8.33
C LYS A 200 -24.93 14.73 -7.05
N LYS A 201 -24.48 13.62 -6.40
CA LYS A 201 -25.19 13.05 -5.27
C LYS A 201 -24.97 13.85 -3.99
N TYR A 202 -23.73 14.17 -3.64
CA TYR A 202 -23.41 14.83 -2.37
C TYR A 202 -23.04 16.32 -2.50
N LYS A 203 -22.83 16.80 -3.69
CA LYS A 203 -22.55 18.23 -4.00
C LYS A 203 -21.47 18.81 -3.09
N LEU A 204 -20.37 18.06 -2.87
CA LEU A 204 -19.25 18.49 -2.03
C LEU A 204 -18.31 19.44 -2.73
N TYR A 205 -18.35 19.45 -4.05
CA TYR A 205 -17.54 20.29 -4.92
C TYR A 205 -18.45 20.92 -5.98
N SER A 206 -18.10 22.12 -6.42
CA SER A 206 -18.85 22.87 -7.43
C SER A 206 -18.63 22.34 -8.84
N SER A 207 -17.44 21.80 -9.10
CA SER A 207 -17.03 21.22 -10.37
C SER A 207 -15.99 20.10 -10.15
N ILE A 208 -15.64 19.39 -11.23
CA ILE A 208 -14.55 18.40 -11.17
C ILE A 208 -13.20 19.12 -10.96
N ASP A 209 -13.01 20.30 -11.50
CA ASP A 209 -11.80 21.10 -11.30
C ASP A 209 -11.63 21.52 -9.83
N ASP A 210 -12.72 21.96 -9.17
CA ASP A 210 -12.73 22.23 -7.73
C ASP A 210 -12.33 21.01 -6.89
N PHE A 211 -12.78 19.81 -7.30
CA PHE A 211 -12.35 18.56 -6.66
C PHE A 211 -10.84 18.35 -6.79
N TYR A 212 -10.27 18.51 -7.98
CA TYR A 212 -8.83 18.33 -8.21
C TYR A 212 -8.00 19.44 -7.57
N GLU A 213 -8.43 20.69 -7.67
CA GLU A 213 -7.78 21.82 -7.01
C GLU A 213 -7.73 21.61 -5.49
N THR A 214 -8.85 21.21 -4.88
CA THR A 214 -8.87 20.87 -3.44
C THR A 214 -7.89 19.75 -3.11
N ALA A 215 -7.77 18.73 -3.97
CA ALA A 215 -6.85 17.63 -3.76
C ALA A 215 -5.37 18.07 -3.83
N GLN A 216 -5.05 19.04 -4.67
CA GLN A 216 -3.71 19.61 -4.82
C GLN A 216 -3.35 20.56 -3.66
N VAL A 217 -4.25 21.47 -3.32
CA VAL A 217 -4.00 22.52 -2.32
C VAL A 217 -4.11 22.01 -0.89
N ASP A 218 -5.10 21.16 -0.61
CA ASP A 218 -5.33 20.56 0.70
C ASP A 218 -5.68 19.07 0.58
N PRO A 219 -4.68 18.20 0.34
CA PRO A 219 -4.90 16.76 0.20
C PRO A 219 -5.49 16.12 1.46
N LYS A 220 -5.25 16.70 2.64
CA LYS A 220 -5.84 16.22 3.90
C LYS A 220 -7.35 16.50 3.96
N LYS A 221 -7.78 17.66 3.49
CA LYS A 221 -9.21 18.00 3.39
C LYS A 221 -9.90 17.13 2.36
N SER A 222 -9.31 16.97 1.19
CA SER A 222 -9.81 16.08 0.13
C SER A 222 -9.99 14.65 0.63
N TRP A 223 -8.97 14.08 1.29
CA TRP A 223 -9.04 12.76 1.90
C TRP A 223 -10.16 12.63 2.93
N LYS A 224 -10.32 13.61 3.84
CA LYS A 224 -11.41 13.63 4.81
C LYS A 224 -12.79 13.74 4.15
N ASN A 225 -12.91 14.51 3.09
CA ASN A 225 -14.16 14.63 2.33
C ASN A 225 -14.52 13.31 1.66
N SER A 226 -13.56 12.57 1.11
CA SER A 226 -13.78 11.22 0.58
C SER A 226 -14.37 10.30 1.67
N PHE A 227 -13.84 10.31 2.89
CA PHE A 227 -14.40 9.51 4.00
C PHE A 227 -15.80 9.97 4.44
N LYS A 228 -16.15 11.26 4.31
CA LYS A 228 -17.54 11.71 4.52
C LYS A 228 -18.50 11.09 3.50
N ILE A 229 -18.07 10.96 2.24
CA ILE A 229 -18.84 10.27 1.20
C ILE A 229 -19.01 8.79 1.56
N LEU A 230 -17.90 8.08 1.84
CA LEU A 230 -17.93 6.66 2.17
C LEU A 230 -18.85 6.37 3.37
N LYS A 231 -18.84 7.24 4.37
CA LYS A 231 -19.76 7.15 5.52
C LYS A 231 -21.23 7.31 5.08
N LYS A 232 -21.53 8.25 4.18
CA LYS A 232 -22.88 8.47 3.64
C LYS A 232 -23.32 7.32 2.74
N GLU A 233 -22.40 6.70 2.00
CA GLU A 233 -22.62 5.50 1.19
C GLU A 233 -22.82 4.24 2.06
N LYS A 234 -22.58 4.33 3.38
CA LYS A 234 -22.70 3.20 4.33
C LYS A 234 -21.83 2.00 3.94
N CYS A 235 -20.72 2.24 3.24
CA CYS A 235 -19.81 1.20 2.79
C CYS A 235 -18.66 0.91 3.78
N LEU A 236 -18.49 1.78 4.80
CA LEU A 236 -17.54 1.55 5.88
C LEU A 236 -18.08 0.46 6.82
N ASP A 237 -17.33 -0.60 6.97
CA ASP A 237 -17.71 -1.72 7.84
C ASP A 237 -16.74 -1.87 9.02
N ARG A 238 -17.08 -2.74 9.97
CA ARG A 238 -16.28 -3.03 11.16
C ARG A 238 -16.42 -4.50 11.55
N GLY A 239 -15.49 -4.98 12.36
CA GLY A 239 -15.58 -6.33 12.89
C GLY A 239 -14.90 -7.37 12.02
N VAL A 240 -13.66 -7.08 11.65
CA VAL A 240 -12.78 -7.93 10.82
C VAL A 240 -11.91 -8.85 11.67
N MET A 241 -11.47 -9.95 11.07
CA MET A 241 -10.58 -10.92 11.70
C MET A 241 -9.11 -10.53 11.46
N ILE A 242 -8.34 -10.38 12.54
CA ILE A 242 -6.91 -10.02 12.48
C ILE A 242 -6.10 -10.98 13.34
N GLY A 243 -4.98 -11.45 12.80
CA GLY A 243 -4.02 -12.31 13.45
C GLY A 243 -3.68 -13.53 12.62
N GLY A 244 -2.66 -14.22 13.03
CA GLY A 244 -2.15 -15.45 12.45
C GLY A 244 -0.86 -15.85 13.15
N ASP A 245 -0.50 -17.09 13.06
CA ASP A 245 0.76 -17.64 13.58
C ASP A 245 1.50 -18.39 12.46
N HIS A 246 1.68 -17.69 11.33
CA HIS A 246 2.31 -18.23 10.13
C HIS A 246 3.72 -17.69 9.90
N MET A 247 4.39 -17.24 10.97
CA MET A 247 5.72 -16.64 10.89
C MET A 247 6.76 -17.63 10.34
N ASP A 248 6.67 -18.90 10.74
CA ASP A 248 7.63 -19.94 10.35
C ASP A 248 7.52 -20.29 8.85
N GLU A 249 6.33 -20.17 8.26
CA GLU A 249 6.12 -20.33 6.81
C GLU A 249 6.47 -19.05 6.04
N TYR A 250 6.09 -17.90 6.57
CA TYR A 250 6.27 -16.59 5.91
C TYR A 250 7.74 -16.15 5.87
N MET A 251 8.48 -16.28 6.99
CA MET A 251 9.83 -15.70 7.09
C MET A 251 10.86 -16.29 6.12
N PRO A 252 10.90 -17.61 5.85
CA PRO A 252 11.79 -18.15 4.83
C PRO A 252 11.54 -17.55 3.44
N GLN A 253 10.28 -17.43 3.02
CA GLN A 253 9.90 -16.84 1.74
C GLN A 253 10.31 -15.38 1.66
N PHE A 254 10.02 -14.60 2.71
CA PHE A 254 10.42 -13.20 2.84
C PHE A 254 11.94 -13.02 2.71
N ILE A 255 12.71 -13.79 3.45
CA ILE A 255 14.19 -13.73 3.45
C ILE A 255 14.74 -14.11 2.08
N ASN A 256 14.27 -15.20 1.50
CA ASN A 256 14.74 -15.69 0.22
C ASN A 256 14.46 -14.67 -0.89
N PHE A 257 13.26 -14.10 -0.95
CA PHE A 257 12.91 -13.09 -1.93
C PHE A 257 13.88 -11.90 -1.91
N PHE A 258 14.15 -11.33 -0.75
CA PHE A 258 15.09 -10.20 -0.66
C PHE A 258 16.55 -10.61 -0.84
N LYS A 259 16.92 -11.82 -0.44
CA LYS A 259 18.28 -12.35 -0.65
C LYS A 259 18.58 -12.50 -2.14
N GLU A 260 17.70 -13.10 -2.89
CA GLU A 260 17.85 -13.35 -4.34
C GLU A 260 17.90 -12.06 -5.16
N ASN A 261 17.18 -11.03 -4.75
CA ASN A 261 17.02 -9.81 -5.55
C ASN A 261 17.89 -8.63 -5.11
N LEU A 262 18.45 -8.66 -3.90
CA LEU A 262 19.29 -7.58 -3.37
C LEU A 262 20.76 -7.97 -3.15
N LEU A 263 21.11 -9.24 -3.16
CA LEU A 263 22.48 -9.74 -3.15
C LEU A 263 22.95 -9.96 -4.57
#